data_2a76c02b190783338c6db852e1a077f3
#
_entry.id   2a76c02b190783338c6db852e1a077f3
#
_cell.length_a   1.000
_cell.length_b   1.000
_cell.length_c   1.000
_cell.angle_alpha   90.00
_cell.angle_beta   90.00
_cell.angle_gamma   90.00
#
_symmetry.space_group_name_H-M   'P 1'
#
loop_
_entity.id
_entity.type
_entity.pdbx_description
1 polymer ?
#
loop_
_entity_poly.entity_id
_entity_poly.type
_entity_poly.pdbx_seq_one_letter_code
_entity_poly.pdbx_strand_id
1 'polypeptide(L)'
;MPKIRFQTSKKTVEFPDGDDVNILRASIRGECGVPWRCASGNCGTDRILITEGAEFLSIPRRRERERLGELIDQGYRLACQTYTQGDVTIEWDPSQKGLDEDSPAGKRLKAFWTQADIPRGE
;
A
#
# COMPACT_ATOMS: atom_id res chain seq x y z
N MET A 1 -16.25 -6.26 10.09
CA MET A 1 -15.40 -5.20 9.52
C MET A 1 -14.28 -5.85 8.71
N PRO A 2 -14.07 -5.42 7.45
CA PRO A 2 -12.96 -5.93 6.64
C PRO A 2 -11.61 -5.60 7.25
N LYS A 3 -10.60 -6.38 6.88
CA LYS A 3 -9.25 -6.26 7.45
C LYS A 3 -8.19 -6.32 6.37
N ILE A 4 -7.12 -5.57 6.58
CA ILE A 4 -5.88 -5.71 5.81
C ILE A 4 -4.87 -6.38 6.72
N ARG A 5 -4.41 -7.59 6.34
CA ARG A 5 -3.39 -8.33 7.09
C ARG A 5 -2.04 -8.11 6.44
N PHE A 6 -1.14 -7.50 7.20
CA PHE A 6 0.24 -7.23 6.78
C PHE A 6 1.14 -8.34 7.33
N GLN A 7 1.29 -9.43 6.57
CA GLN A 7 1.99 -10.64 7.06
C GLN A 7 3.44 -10.39 7.44
N THR A 8 4.15 -9.56 6.68
CA THR A 8 5.58 -9.31 6.93
C THR A 8 5.82 -8.69 8.31
N SER A 9 4.94 -7.80 8.75
CA SER A 9 5.03 -7.17 10.07
C SER A 9 4.13 -7.81 11.12
N LYS A 10 3.29 -8.78 10.71
CA LYS A 10 2.30 -9.46 11.55
C LYS A 10 1.29 -8.49 12.18
N LYS A 11 0.94 -7.42 11.46
CA LYS A 11 -0.04 -6.44 11.91
C LYS A 11 -1.31 -6.51 11.07
N THR A 12 -2.41 -6.06 11.65
CA THR A 12 -3.72 -6.06 10.99
C THR A 12 -4.40 -4.72 11.22
N VAL A 13 -5.01 -4.17 10.16
CA VAL A 13 -5.79 -2.94 10.23
C VAL A 13 -7.23 -3.28 9.84
N GLU A 14 -8.19 -2.89 10.67
CA GLU A 14 -9.62 -3.03 10.38
C GLU A 14 -10.16 -1.71 9.84
N PHE A 15 -11.19 -1.79 9.00
CA PHE A 15 -11.86 -0.61 8.46
C PHE A 15 -13.36 -0.86 8.31
N PRO A 16 -14.19 0.21 8.25
CA PRO A 16 -15.65 0.04 8.13
C PRO A 16 -16.08 -0.61 6.83
N ASP A 17 -17.16 -1.40 6.89
CA ASP A 17 -17.78 -1.99 5.71
C ASP A 17 -18.20 -0.88 4.75
N GLY A 18 -17.94 -1.09 3.46
CA GLY A 18 -18.28 -0.14 2.42
C GLY A 18 -17.22 0.92 2.14
N ASP A 19 -16.21 1.04 2.98
CA ASP A 19 -15.10 1.96 2.72
C ASP A 19 -14.17 1.39 1.65
N ASP A 20 -13.57 2.29 0.89
CA ASP A 20 -12.57 1.99 -0.14
C ASP A 20 -11.23 2.52 0.40
N VAL A 21 -10.40 1.63 0.90
CA VAL A 21 -9.22 2.00 1.71
C VAL A 21 -7.93 1.82 0.94
N ASN A 22 -7.11 2.89 0.90
CA ASN A 22 -5.77 2.82 0.31
C ASN A 22 -4.85 2.00 1.22
N ILE A 23 -4.19 0.98 0.66
CA ILE A 23 -3.37 0.05 1.44
C ILE A 23 -2.16 0.75 2.07
N LEU A 24 -1.46 1.62 1.34
CA LEU A 24 -0.31 2.32 1.90
C LEU A 24 -0.72 3.26 3.03
N ARG A 25 -1.82 4.00 2.83
CA ARG A 25 -2.32 4.91 3.88
C ARG A 25 -2.69 4.15 5.15
N ALA A 26 -3.33 2.99 5.00
CA ALA A 26 -3.64 2.12 6.14
C ALA A 26 -2.36 1.66 6.85
N SER A 27 -1.32 1.30 6.09
CA SER A 27 -0.04 0.92 6.65
C SER A 27 0.62 2.08 7.42
N ILE A 28 0.60 3.28 6.85
CA ILE A 28 1.18 4.46 7.50
C ILE A 28 0.47 4.76 8.81
N ARG A 29 -0.86 4.79 8.78
CA ARG A 29 -1.69 5.07 9.97
C ARG A 29 -1.55 4.01 11.06
N GLY A 30 -1.47 2.74 10.65
CA GLY A 30 -1.35 1.62 11.58
C GLY A 30 0.09 1.26 11.92
N GLU A 31 1.06 1.98 11.38
CA GLU A 31 2.49 1.69 11.56
C GLU A 31 2.84 0.25 11.20
N CYS A 32 2.30 -0.22 10.07
CA CYS A 32 2.44 -1.60 9.63
C CYS A 32 3.74 -1.88 8.87
N GLY A 33 4.44 -0.84 8.42
CA GLY A 33 5.82 -0.99 7.93
C GLY A 33 6.00 -1.24 6.44
N VAL A 34 4.96 -1.13 5.61
CA VAL A 34 5.15 -1.23 4.15
C VAL A 34 6.17 -0.17 3.70
N PRO A 35 7.26 -0.55 3.00
CA PRO A 35 8.24 0.42 2.51
C PRO A 35 7.57 1.40 1.54
N TRP A 36 7.95 2.68 1.60
CA TRP A 36 7.41 3.68 0.68
C TRP A 36 8.35 4.88 0.59
N ARG A 37 8.22 5.66 -0.47
CA ARG A 37 8.98 6.89 -0.65
C ARG A 37 8.10 8.04 -1.10
N CYS A 38 7.62 8.01 -2.34
CA CYS A 38 6.88 9.14 -2.92
C CYS A 38 5.37 9.05 -2.75
N ALA A 39 4.83 7.86 -2.50
CA ALA A 39 3.39 7.58 -2.37
C ALA A 39 2.58 8.01 -3.62
N SER A 40 3.23 8.20 -4.77
CA SER A 40 2.58 8.68 -5.99
C SER A 40 2.59 7.66 -7.14
N GLY A 41 3.14 6.46 -6.92
CA GLY A 41 3.22 5.41 -7.93
C GLY A 41 4.42 5.50 -8.86
N ASN A 42 5.35 6.42 -8.60
CA ASN A 42 6.49 6.65 -9.50
C ASN A 42 7.73 5.82 -9.16
N CYS A 43 7.93 5.46 -7.90
CA CYS A 43 9.19 4.83 -7.47
C CYS A 43 9.13 3.30 -7.37
N GLY A 44 7.94 2.72 -7.25
CA GLY A 44 7.81 1.27 -7.10
C GLY A 44 8.33 0.70 -5.78
N THR A 45 8.73 1.55 -4.84
CA THR A 45 9.31 1.11 -3.57
C THR A 45 8.29 0.38 -2.69
N ASP A 46 7.03 0.73 -2.82
CA ASP A 46 5.91 0.17 -2.04
C ASP A 46 5.27 -1.05 -2.70
N ARG A 47 6.05 -1.81 -3.46
CA ARG A 47 5.57 -3.04 -4.09
C ARG A 47 5.25 -4.09 -3.03
N ILE A 48 4.04 -4.63 -3.11
CA ILE A 48 3.53 -5.67 -2.22
C ILE A 48 3.04 -6.87 -3.03
N LEU A 49 3.04 -8.04 -2.40
CA LEU A 49 2.47 -9.25 -2.98
C LEU A 49 1.13 -9.53 -2.31
N ILE A 50 0.09 -9.69 -3.12
CA ILE A 50 -1.25 -10.02 -2.63
C ILE A 50 -1.36 -11.55 -2.55
N THR A 51 -1.55 -12.07 -1.35
CA THR A 51 -1.67 -13.51 -1.13
C THR A 51 -3.12 -13.97 -0.98
N GLU A 52 -4.01 -13.10 -0.53
CA GLU A 52 -5.45 -13.38 -0.42
C GLU A 52 -6.26 -12.10 -0.64
N GLY A 53 -7.45 -12.23 -1.19
CA GLY A 53 -8.40 -11.12 -1.30
C GLY A 53 -8.22 -10.24 -2.52
N ALA A 54 -7.52 -10.71 -3.55
CA ALA A 54 -7.31 -9.92 -4.77
C ALA A 54 -8.61 -9.45 -5.44
N GLU A 55 -9.70 -10.20 -5.28
CA GLU A 55 -11.00 -9.86 -5.85
C GLU A 55 -11.62 -8.60 -5.26
N PHE A 56 -11.14 -8.14 -4.11
CA PHE A 56 -11.65 -6.92 -3.47
C PHE A 56 -10.84 -5.67 -3.83
N LEU A 57 -9.79 -5.82 -4.62
CA LEU A 57 -8.88 -4.73 -4.93
C LEU A 57 -9.33 -3.91 -6.13
N SER A 58 -8.95 -2.63 -6.13
CA SER A 58 -9.16 -1.76 -7.27
C SER A 58 -8.40 -2.29 -8.50
N ILE A 59 -8.91 -1.95 -9.69
CA ILE A 59 -8.25 -2.31 -10.94
C ILE A 59 -6.96 -1.49 -11.08
N PRO A 60 -5.84 -2.12 -11.49
CA PRO A 60 -4.60 -1.38 -11.70
C PRO A 60 -4.78 -0.23 -12.69
N ARG A 61 -4.26 0.94 -12.34
CA ARG A 61 -4.30 2.11 -13.20
C ARG A 61 -2.98 2.31 -13.93
N ARG A 62 -2.90 3.32 -14.81
CA ARG A 62 -1.78 3.51 -15.71
C ARG A 62 -0.42 3.51 -15.02
N ARG A 63 -0.24 4.28 -13.94
CA ARG A 63 1.05 4.35 -13.22
C ARG A 63 1.48 3.01 -12.67
N GLU A 64 0.55 2.27 -12.10
CA GLU A 64 0.83 0.95 -11.55
C GLU A 64 1.21 -0.03 -12.67
N ARG A 65 0.48 0.00 -13.79
CA ARG A 65 0.78 -0.85 -14.94
C ARG A 65 2.15 -0.54 -15.55
N GLU A 66 2.48 0.73 -15.66
CA GLU A 66 3.78 1.15 -16.19
C GLU A 66 4.93 0.70 -15.30
N ARG A 67 4.74 0.77 -13.99
CA ARG A 67 5.78 0.42 -13.03
C ARG A 67 5.95 -1.08 -12.85
N LEU A 68 4.88 -1.83 -12.78
CA LEU A 68 4.91 -3.26 -12.49
C LEU A 68 4.85 -4.17 -13.72
N GLY A 69 4.16 -3.73 -14.79
CA GLY A 69 4.02 -4.55 -16.00
C GLY A 69 3.46 -5.93 -15.69
N GLU A 70 4.19 -6.98 -16.10
CA GLU A 70 3.77 -8.37 -15.93
C GLU A 70 3.70 -8.83 -14.47
N LEU A 71 4.34 -8.11 -13.55
CA LEU A 71 4.30 -8.46 -12.13
C LEU A 71 2.88 -8.41 -11.57
N ILE A 72 2.01 -7.59 -12.15
CA ILE A 72 0.60 -7.52 -11.73
C ILE A 72 -0.06 -8.90 -11.88
N ASP A 73 0.21 -9.59 -12.96
CA ASP A 73 -0.35 -10.92 -13.21
C ASP A 73 0.19 -11.96 -12.22
N GLN A 74 1.30 -11.68 -11.59
CA GLN A 74 1.91 -12.54 -10.56
C GLN A 74 1.43 -12.19 -9.14
N GLY A 75 0.51 -11.25 -9.00
CA GLY A 75 -0.04 -10.85 -7.71
C GLY A 75 0.60 -9.64 -7.07
N TYR A 76 1.54 -8.98 -7.75
CA TYR A 76 2.18 -7.78 -7.21
C TYR A 76 1.35 -6.53 -7.49
N ARG A 77 1.32 -5.64 -6.53
CA ARG A 77 0.65 -4.35 -6.64
C ARG A 77 1.49 -3.27 -5.97
N LEU A 78 1.23 -2.00 -6.31
CA LEU A 78 1.79 -0.86 -5.58
C LEU A 78 0.83 -0.45 -4.48
N ALA A 79 1.29 -0.49 -3.22
CA ALA A 79 0.42 -0.17 -2.08
C ALA A 79 -0.19 1.23 -2.18
N CYS A 80 0.57 2.21 -2.68
CA CYS A 80 0.08 3.59 -2.80
C CYS A 80 -1.03 3.76 -3.85
N GLN A 81 -1.14 2.83 -4.80
CA GLN A 81 -2.11 2.90 -5.89
C GLN A 81 -3.23 1.86 -5.75
N THR A 82 -3.23 1.07 -4.69
CA THR A 82 -4.16 -0.03 -4.52
C THR A 82 -5.14 0.26 -3.39
N TYR A 83 -6.42 0.15 -3.72
CA TYR A 83 -7.52 0.32 -2.75
C TYR A 83 -8.22 -1.02 -2.57
N THR A 84 -8.71 -1.27 -1.36
CA THR A 84 -9.47 -2.48 -1.07
C THR A 84 -10.80 -2.15 -0.40
N GLN A 85 -11.82 -2.95 -0.73
CA GLN A 85 -13.16 -2.86 -0.13
C GLN A 85 -13.48 -4.07 0.75
N GLY A 86 -12.57 -5.03 0.83
CA GLY A 86 -12.78 -6.26 1.59
C GLY A 86 -11.49 -6.77 2.21
N ASP A 87 -11.58 -7.97 2.81
CA ASP A 87 -10.43 -8.61 3.45
C ASP A 87 -9.32 -8.88 2.44
N VAL A 88 -8.11 -8.47 2.77
CA VAL A 88 -6.94 -8.72 1.93
C VAL A 88 -5.75 -9.07 2.81
N THR A 89 -4.91 -9.97 2.33
CA THR A 89 -3.65 -10.34 2.98
C THR A 89 -2.50 -10.02 2.04
N ILE A 90 -1.52 -9.30 2.54
CA ILE A 90 -0.38 -8.84 1.77
C ILE A 90 0.93 -9.14 2.48
N GLU A 91 1.99 -9.20 1.70
CA GLU A 91 3.36 -9.27 2.22
C GLU A 91 4.29 -8.49 1.30
N TRP A 92 5.50 -8.22 1.74
CA TRP A 92 6.52 -7.54 0.95
C TRP A 92 7.89 -8.12 1.26
N ASP A 93 8.87 -7.84 0.41
CA ASP A 93 10.25 -8.25 0.62
C ASP A 93 10.86 -7.38 1.74
N PRO A 94 11.28 -7.99 2.86
CA PRO A 94 11.87 -7.23 3.97
C PRO A 94 13.15 -6.48 3.60
N SER A 95 13.79 -6.84 2.48
CA SER A 95 14.99 -6.13 2.01
C SER A 95 14.67 -4.83 1.27
N GLN A 96 13.41 -4.57 0.92
CA GLN A 96 13.02 -3.32 0.28
C GLN A 96 13.24 -2.16 1.24
N LYS A 97 13.90 -1.11 0.75
CA LYS A 97 14.20 0.07 1.56
C LYS A 97 13.31 1.23 1.15
N GLY A 98 12.49 1.66 2.09
CA GLY A 98 11.67 2.84 1.93
C GLY A 98 12.34 4.10 2.43
N LEU A 99 11.52 5.14 2.59
CA LEU A 99 11.92 6.41 3.18
C LEU A 99 12.32 6.19 4.65
N ASP A 100 13.36 6.90 5.09
CA ASP A 100 13.69 6.93 6.51
C ASP A 100 12.66 7.80 7.23
N GLU A 101 11.71 7.16 7.90
CA GLU A 101 10.63 7.84 8.59
C GLU A 101 11.10 8.61 9.83
N ASP A 102 12.31 8.34 10.32
CA ASP A 102 12.90 9.07 11.46
C ASP A 102 13.62 10.34 11.02
N SER A 103 13.91 10.51 9.72
CA SER A 103 14.49 11.74 9.20
C SER A 103 13.47 12.89 9.25
N PRO A 104 13.94 14.17 9.28
CA PRO A 104 13.00 15.30 9.25
C PRO A 104 12.06 15.29 8.06
N ALA A 105 12.54 14.94 6.87
CA ALA A 105 11.72 14.83 5.67
C ALA A 105 10.74 13.67 5.77
N GLY A 106 11.18 12.52 6.29
CA GLY A 106 10.33 11.35 6.47
C GLY A 106 9.19 11.61 7.45
N LYS A 107 9.48 12.29 8.57
CA LYS A 107 8.45 12.66 9.55
C LYS A 107 7.40 13.57 8.94
N ARG A 108 7.80 14.55 8.12
CA ARG A 108 6.86 15.45 7.46
C ARG A 108 5.98 14.72 6.46
N LEU A 109 6.55 13.85 5.63
CA LEU A 109 5.79 13.07 4.66
C LEU A 109 4.83 12.10 5.35
N LYS A 110 5.28 11.45 6.41
CA LYS A 110 4.43 10.54 7.17
C LYS A 110 3.23 11.28 7.77
N ALA A 111 3.45 12.44 8.37
CA ALA A 111 2.38 13.27 8.92
C ALA A 111 1.39 13.70 7.84
N PHE A 112 1.90 14.12 6.68
CA PHE A 112 1.08 14.52 5.54
C PHE A 112 0.17 13.37 5.07
N TRP A 113 0.75 12.20 4.79
CA TRP A 113 -0.01 11.06 4.26
C TRP A 113 -0.90 10.39 5.30
N THR A 114 -0.69 10.65 6.58
CA THR A 114 -1.61 10.21 7.63
C THR A 114 -2.95 10.94 7.54
N GLN A 115 -2.95 12.19 7.07
CA GLN A 115 -4.13 13.04 6.99
C GLN A 115 -4.69 13.17 5.57
N ALA A 116 -3.84 13.22 4.56
CA ALA A 116 -4.25 13.42 3.17
C ALA A 116 -4.52 12.09 2.46
N ASP A 117 -5.41 12.13 1.45
CA ASP A 117 -5.62 10.98 0.59
C ASP A 117 -4.47 10.86 -0.41
N ILE A 118 -4.02 9.63 -0.62
CA ILE A 118 -2.97 9.34 -1.59
C ILE A 118 -3.58 9.42 -3.01
N PRO A 119 -2.94 10.17 -3.94
CA PRO A 119 -3.49 10.32 -5.29
C PRO A 119 -3.57 8.99 -6.04
N ARG A 120 -4.65 8.78 -6.76
CA ARG A 120 -4.80 7.63 -7.65
C ARG A 120 -4.12 7.93 -8.99
N GLY A 121 -3.23 7.05 -9.43
CA GLY A 121 -2.57 7.15 -10.73
C GLY A 121 -3.53 6.78 -11.86
N GLU A 122 -3.60 7.61 -12.86
CA GLU A 122 -4.49 7.37 -14.01
C GLU A 122 -3.84 6.58 -15.14
#